data_b83ce0c0253141000a296c2a27f3c8d5
#
_entry.id   b83ce0c0253141000a296c2a27f3c8d5
#
_cell.length_a   1.000
_cell.length_b   1.000
_cell.length_c   1.000
_cell.angle_alpha   90.00
_cell.angle_beta   90.00
_cell.angle_gamma   90.00
#
_symmetry.space_group_name_H-M   'P 1'
#
loop_
_entity.id
_entity.type
_entity.pdbx_description
1 polymer ?
#
loop_
_entity_poly.entity_id
_entity_poly.type
_entity_poly.pdbx_seq_one_letter_code
_entity_poly.pdbx_strand_id
1 'polypeptide(L)'
;FIVSAGNHPDEIETGIDFNNFKNLSDEEKDSIIIKFIDQDIRNKRLLSPAESMNALTVGAIFADNNDENPIGSLAKLCSDNIPAVYSSFGSGINNAIKPDIFFPGGRNFVHEDYMHRGMVKWRESSTRAPGISSAAPGLTMGAIVNKAFSFGTSDATALVTNKAQECYAVLDEIFMKETGMGVPNEYVAVLIKAMLAHGASWNGWDKMFQGVLNISGTNAKNALHRYLGYGEPDV
;
A
#
# COMPACT_ATOMS: atom_id res chain seq x y z
N PHE A 1 -13.19 -8.63 10.11
CA PHE A 1 -12.99 -8.45 8.66
C PHE A 1 -11.72 -7.63 8.42
N ILE A 2 -10.89 -8.05 7.42
CA ILE A 2 -9.78 -7.29 6.88
C ILE A 2 -10.20 -6.92 5.45
N VAL A 3 -10.07 -5.63 5.09
CA VAL A 3 -10.56 -5.12 3.81
C VAL A 3 -9.51 -4.25 3.14
N SER A 4 -9.45 -4.29 1.81
CA SER A 4 -8.57 -3.43 1.02
C SER A 4 -9.09 -2.00 0.99
N ALA A 5 -8.19 -1.02 1.02
CA ALA A 5 -8.56 0.40 0.98
C ALA A 5 -9.21 0.81 -0.35
N GLY A 6 -8.83 0.15 -1.42
CA GLY A 6 -9.22 0.45 -2.80
C GLY A 6 -8.03 0.88 -3.65
N ASN A 7 -8.17 0.76 -4.96
CA ASN A 7 -7.13 1.11 -5.92
C ASN A 7 -7.60 2.21 -6.87
N HIS A 8 -6.69 3.16 -7.14
CA HIS A 8 -6.85 4.22 -8.12
C HIS A 8 -5.67 4.13 -9.10
N PRO A 9 -5.71 3.22 -10.08
CA PRO A 9 -4.62 2.99 -11.03
C PRO A 9 -4.65 3.99 -12.20
N ASP A 10 -5.08 5.21 -11.93
CA ASP A 10 -5.19 6.27 -12.93
C ASP A 10 -3.81 6.70 -13.46
N GLU A 11 -3.83 7.49 -14.51
CA GLU A 11 -2.65 8.15 -15.06
C GLU A 11 -2.05 9.10 -14.00
N ILE A 12 -0.72 9.18 -13.97
CA ILE A 12 0.00 9.95 -12.96
C ILE A 12 0.60 11.17 -13.63
N GLU A 13 0.19 12.36 -13.19
CA GLU A 13 0.77 13.62 -13.64
C GLU A 13 2.11 13.86 -12.92
N THR A 14 3.19 13.81 -13.68
CA THR A 14 4.54 14.13 -13.18
C THR A 14 4.92 15.60 -13.40
N GLY A 15 4.21 16.29 -14.31
CA GLY A 15 4.44 17.67 -14.67
C GLY A 15 5.71 17.92 -15.50
N ILE A 16 6.49 16.89 -15.80
CA ILE A 16 7.74 16.98 -16.52
C ILE A 16 7.81 15.94 -17.65
N ASP A 17 8.68 16.21 -18.63
CA ASP A 17 8.96 15.28 -19.72
C ASP A 17 9.45 13.91 -19.19
N PHE A 18 9.00 12.82 -19.82
CA PHE A 18 9.31 11.47 -19.35
C PHE A 18 10.81 11.14 -19.30
N ASN A 19 11.59 11.64 -20.27
CA ASN A 19 13.03 11.39 -20.26
C ASN A 19 13.71 12.10 -19.09
N ASN A 20 13.24 13.31 -18.75
CA ASN A 20 13.70 14.03 -17.57
C ASN A 20 13.26 13.30 -16.30
N PHE A 21 12.00 12.87 -16.20
CA PHE A 21 11.49 12.09 -15.07
C PHE A 21 12.30 10.81 -14.84
N LYS A 22 12.61 10.09 -15.89
CA LYS A 22 13.37 8.82 -15.82
C LYS A 22 14.75 9.02 -15.17
N ASN A 23 15.38 10.17 -15.39
CA ASN A 23 16.73 10.47 -14.93
C ASN A 23 16.78 11.15 -13.55
N LEU A 24 15.63 11.42 -12.91
CA LEU A 24 15.59 11.98 -11.55
C LEU A 24 16.09 10.96 -10.53
N SER A 25 16.59 11.46 -9.42
CA SER A 25 16.85 10.68 -8.22
C SER A 25 15.54 10.13 -7.61
N ASP A 26 15.66 9.14 -6.78
CA ASP A 26 14.49 8.56 -6.10
C ASP A 26 13.80 9.61 -5.21
N GLU A 27 14.56 10.46 -4.50
CA GLU A 27 14.03 11.55 -3.66
C GLU A 27 13.24 12.60 -4.46
N GLU A 28 13.72 12.94 -5.66
CA GLU A 28 13.02 13.88 -6.55
C GLU A 28 11.71 13.28 -7.05
N LYS A 29 11.73 12.00 -7.44
CA LYS A 29 10.52 11.25 -7.81
C LYS A 29 9.52 11.16 -6.66
N ASP A 30 9.98 10.82 -5.46
CA ASP A 30 9.14 10.77 -4.26
C ASP A 30 8.45 12.10 -4.00
N SER A 31 9.19 13.20 -4.15
CA SER A 31 8.62 14.54 -4.00
C SER A 31 7.50 14.84 -5.00
N ILE A 32 7.65 14.39 -6.25
CA ILE A 32 6.62 14.53 -7.29
C ILE A 32 5.40 13.69 -6.93
N ILE A 33 5.61 12.42 -6.57
CA ILE A 33 4.52 11.49 -6.27
C ILE A 33 3.75 11.89 -5.02
N ILE A 34 4.42 12.34 -3.96
CA ILE A 34 3.74 12.83 -2.74
C ILE A 34 2.90 14.06 -3.04
N LYS A 35 3.40 14.99 -3.85
CA LYS A 35 2.61 16.17 -4.29
C LYS A 35 1.41 15.76 -5.13
N PHE A 36 1.58 14.80 -6.05
CA PHE A 36 0.48 14.25 -6.84
C PHE A 36 -0.59 13.60 -5.95
N ILE A 37 -0.19 12.79 -4.96
CA ILE A 37 -1.13 12.20 -3.99
C ILE A 37 -1.92 13.31 -3.27
N ASP A 38 -1.27 14.36 -2.79
CA ASP A 38 -1.94 15.45 -2.07
C ASP A 38 -2.90 16.24 -2.95
N GLN A 39 -2.49 16.56 -4.17
CA GLN A 39 -3.33 17.29 -5.14
C GLN A 39 -4.57 16.49 -5.54
N ASP A 40 -4.42 15.16 -5.70
CA ASP A 40 -5.47 14.25 -6.13
C ASP A 40 -6.19 13.52 -4.96
N ILE A 41 -5.89 13.88 -3.73
CA ILE A 41 -6.38 13.19 -2.53
C ILE A 41 -7.91 13.05 -2.46
N ARG A 42 -8.64 13.99 -3.08
CA ARG A 42 -10.11 13.97 -3.11
C ARG A 42 -10.66 12.85 -4.00
N ASN A 43 -9.93 12.49 -5.05
CA ASN A 43 -10.28 11.43 -5.98
C ASN A 43 -9.78 10.07 -5.48
N LYS A 44 -8.73 10.06 -4.64
CA LYS A 44 -8.11 8.85 -4.07
C LYS A 44 -8.72 8.40 -2.74
N ARG A 45 -10.04 8.58 -2.58
CA ARG A 45 -10.73 8.20 -1.34
C ARG A 45 -10.95 6.71 -1.23
N LEU A 46 -11.16 6.26 0.01
CA LEU A 46 -11.51 4.87 0.32
C LEU A 46 -12.70 4.40 -0.53
N LEU A 47 -12.59 3.19 -1.06
CA LEU A 47 -13.66 2.53 -1.78
C LEU A 47 -14.44 1.60 -0.83
N SER A 48 -15.77 1.63 -0.93
CA SER A 48 -16.63 0.78 -0.09
C SER A 48 -16.25 -0.71 -0.25
N PRO A 49 -16.11 -1.46 0.86
CA PRO A 49 -16.50 -1.17 2.25
C PRO A 49 -15.34 -0.70 3.15
N ALA A 50 -14.26 -0.14 2.61
CA ALA A 50 -13.05 0.23 3.35
C ALA A 50 -13.25 1.30 4.43
N GLU A 51 -14.31 2.09 4.33
CA GLU A 51 -14.69 3.09 5.32
C GLU A 51 -15.29 2.49 6.61
N SER A 52 -15.53 1.18 6.64
CA SER A 52 -16.10 0.49 7.79
C SER A 52 -15.25 0.65 9.06
N MET A 53 -15.84 1.16 10.14
CA MET A 53 -15.12 1.46 11.38
C MET A 53 -14.57 0.19 12.06
N ASN A 54 -15.30 -0.91 12.00
CA ASN A 54 -14.95 -2.16 12.68
C ASN A 54 -14.00 -3.05 11.88
N ALA A 55 -13.89 -2.85 10.56
CA ALA A 55 -12.94 -3.57 9.74
C ALA A 55 -11.51 -3.03 9.96
N LEU A 56 -10.51 -3.88 9.76
CA LEU A 56 -9.12 -3.48 9.56
C LEU A 56 -8.96 -3.14 8.09
N THR A 57 -8.73 -1.89 7.77
CA THR A 57 -8.56 -1.41 6.39
C THR A 57 -7.07 -1.32 6.06
N VAL A 58 -6.68 -1.94 4.94
CA VAL A 58 -5.28 -2.05 4.53
C VAL A 58 -5.03 -1.23 3.27
N GLY A 59 -4.13 -0.25 3.38
CA GLY A 59 -3.52 0.47 2.27
C GLY A 59 -2.29 -0.27 1.72
N ALA A 60 -1.79 0.16 0.58
CA ALA A 60 -0.63 -0.45 -0.06
C ALA A 60 0.64 0.38 0.11
N ILE A 61 1.75 -0.32 0.31
CA ILE A 61 3.11 0.19 0.17
C ILE A 61 3.61 -0.20 -1.22
N PHE A 62 4.37 0.68 -1.85
CA PHE A 62 5.03 0.44 -3.14
C PHE A 62 6.28 -0.43 -2.91
N ALA A 63 6.06 -1.71 -2.63
CA ALA A 63 7.09 -2.69 -2.28
C ALA A 63 6.70 -4.10 -2.72
N ASP A 64 7.71 -4.87 -3.10
CA ASP A 64 7.64 -6.31 -3.33
C ASP A 64 9.03 -6.96 -3.08
N ASN A 65 9.12 -8.26 -3.29
CA ASN A 65 10.36 -9.01 -3.07
C ASN A 65 11.18 -9.20 -4.37
N ASN A 66 11.06 -8.31 -5.35
CA ASN A 66 11.77 -8.40 -6.62
C ASN A 66 12.77 -7.25 -6.78
N ASP A 67 13.97 -7.57 -7.27
CA ASP A 67 15.04 -6.61 -7.55
C ASP A 67 15.06 -6.17 -9.03
N GLU A 68 13.94 -6.33 -9.74
CA GLU A 68 13.85 -5.99 -11.17
C GLU A 68 13.99 -4.49 -11.38
N ASN A 69 14.79 -4.15 -12.40
CA ASN A 69 15.00 -2.78 -12.86
C ASN A 69 14.27 -2.51 -14.17
N PRO A 70 13.81 -1.29 -14.41
CA PRO A 70 13.14 -0.94 -15.66
C PRO A 70 14.08 -1.03 -16.86
N ILE A 71 13.58 -1.54 -17.98
CA ILE A 71 14.33 -1.71 -19.23
C ILE A 71 13.64 -0.92 -20.34
N GLY A 72 14.45 -0.33 -21.22
CA GLY A 72 13.98 0.37 -22.42
C GLY A 72 13.16 1.63 -22.10
N SER A 73 11.91 1.64 -22.54
CA SER A 73 10.95 2.76 -22.35
C SER A 73 10.24 2.76 -21.00
N LEU A 74 10.66 1.93 -20.05
CA LEU A 74 10.09 1.89 -18.72
C LEU A 74 10.89 2.74 -17.73
N ALA A 75 10.23 3.21 -16.68
CA ALA A 75 10.84 3.91 -15.56
C ALA A 75 10.31 3.38 -14.22
N LYS A 76 11.13 3.51 -13.16
CA LYS A 76 10.69 3.38 -11.77
C LYS A 76 9.92 4.64 -11.40
N LEU A 77 8.77 4.48 -10.75
CA LEU A 77 7.90 5.60 -10.43
C LEU A 77 8.40 6.43 -9.25
N CYS A 78 8.84 5.75 -8.18
CA CYS A 78 9.30 6.34 -6.92
C CYS A 78 10.24 5.36 -6.21
N SER A 79 10.75 5.73 -5.05
CA SER A 79 11.49 4.80 -4.21
C SER A 79 10.62 3.64 -3.73
N ASP A 80 11.26 2.56 -3.30
CA ASP A 80 10.57 1.44 -2.68
C ASP A 80 10.20 1.79 -1.24
N ASN A 81 9.23 1.05 -0.68
CA ASN A 81 8.79 1.15 0.71
C ASN A 81 8.16 2.50 1.09
N ILE A 82 7.46 3.17 0.17
CA ILE A 82 6.61 4.33 0.47
C ILE A 82 5.14 3.99 0.22
N PRO A 83 4.17 4.74 0.80
CA PRO A 83 2.76 4.57 0.48
C PRO A 83 2.51 4.65 -1.01
N ALA A 84 1.86 3.63 -1.56
CA ALA A 84 1.70 3.49 -3.01
C ALA A 84 0.69 4.50 -3.57
N VAL A 85 1.05 5.17 -4.67
CA VAL A 85 0.22 6.19 -5.31
C VAL A 85 -1.13 5.66 -5.82
N TYR A 86 -1.21 4.36 -6.12
CA TYR A 86 -2.46 3.70 -6.52
C TYR A 86 -3.37 3.36 -5.33
N SER A 87 -2.88 3.43 -4.09
CA SER A 87 -3.67 3.17 -2.89
C SER A 87 -4.72 4.25 -2.67
N SER A 88 -5.85 3.85 -2.08
CA SER A 88 -6.77 4.82 -1.48
C SER A 88 -6.22 5.37 -0.18
N PHE A 89 -6.58 6.62 0.11
CA PHE A 89 -6.18 7.36 1.29
C PHE A 89 -7.39 7.83 2.11
N GLY A 90 -7.16 8.14 3.39
CA GLY A 90 -8.21 8.52 4.32
C GLY A 90 -8.62 10.01 4.23
N SER A 91 -9.41 10.47 5.12
CA SER A 91 -9.89 9.85 6.36
C SER A 91 -11.18 9.05 6.13
N GLY A 92 -11.50 8.15 7.07
CA GLY A 92 -12.77 7.48 7.14
C GLY A 92 -13.91 8.35 7.67
N ILE A 93 -15.03 7.72 8.02
CA ILE A 93 -16.23 8.37 8.58
C ILE A 93 -15.85 9.08 9.89
N ASN A 94 -16.35 10.30 10.07
CA ASN A 94 -16.08 11.15 11.24
C ASN A 94 -14.56 11.37 11.52
N ASN A 95 -13.77 11.47 10.46
CA ASN A 95 -12.31 11.59 10.53
C ASN A 95 -11.61 10.39 11.20
N ALA A 96 -12.22 9.22 11.20
CA ALA A 96 -11.56 8.00 11.64
C ALA A 96 -10.26 7.79 10.85
N ILE A 97 -9.23 7.31 11.52
CA ILE A 97 -7.96 6.96 10.88
C ILE A 97 -8.20 5.76 9.96
N LYS A 98 -8.06 5.99 8.65
CA LYS A 98 -8.21 5.00 7.59
C LYS A 98 -7.31 5.40 6.40
N PRO A 99 -6.69 4.43 5.69
CA PRO A 99 -6.58 3.02 6.06
C PRO A 99 -6.02 2.88 7.48
N ASP A 100 -6.34 1.78 8.20
CA ASP A 100 -5.76 1.58 9.52
C ASP A 100 -4.23 1.38 9.40
N ILE A 101 -3.80 0.48 8.51
CA ILE A 101 -2.39 0.14 8.31
C ILE A 101 -2.05 0.08 6.81
N PHE A 102 -0.75 0.09 6.52
CA PHE A 102 -0.21 -0.11 5.17
C PHE A 102 0.67 -1.36 5.15
N PHE A 103 0.68 -2.07 4.03
CA PHE A 103 1.49 -3.27 3.86
C PHE A 103 1.94 -3.42 2.39
N PRO A 104 3.02 -4.16 2.08
CA PRO A 104 3.48 -4.33 0.71
C PRO A 104 2.37 -4.76 -0.24
N GLY A 105 2.11 -3.95 -1.25
CA GLY A 105 1.04 -4.17 -2.24
C GLY A 105 1.56 -4.39 -3.65
N GLY A 106 2.89 -4.47 -3.82
CA GLY A 106 3.53 -4.64 -5.10
C GLY A 106 3.94 -3.34 -5.77
N ARG A 107 4.93 -3.44 -6.64
CA ARG A 107 5.42 -2.37 -7.51
C ARG A 107 4.99 -2.61 -8.95
N ASN A 108 5.01 -1.57 -9.75
CA ASN A 108 4.99 -1.70 -11.21
C ASN A 108 5.81 -0.58 -11.84
N PHE A 109 6.24 -0.79 -13.07
CA PHE A 109 6.90 0.23 -13.86
C PHE A 109 5.88 1.10 -14.58
N VAL A 110 6.33 2.28 -14.97
CA VAL A 110 5.55 3.22 -15.76
C VAL A 110 6.24 3.49 -17.10
N HIS A 111 5.45 3.91 -18.06
CA HIS A 111 5.90 4.38 -19.36
C HIS A 111 5.26 5.74 -19.67
N GLU A 112 5.79 6.42 -20.68
CA GLU A 112 5.24 7.69 -21.15
C GLU A 112 3.80 7.54 -21.64
N ASP A 113 2.94 8.49 -21.27
CA ASP A 113 1.68 8.67 -21.97
C ASP A 113 1.91 9.55 -23.20
N TYR A 114 1.97 8.93 -24.36
CA TYR A 114 2.19 9.64 -25.63
C TYR A 114 1.06 10.61 -26.02
N MET A 115 -0.10 10.49 -25.39
CA MET A 115 -1.25 11.39 -25.64
C MET A 115 -1.22 12.64 -24.77
N HIS A 116 -0.63 12.54 -23.57
CA HIS A 116 -0.62 13.60 -22.57
C HIS A 116 0.80 13.83 -22.04
N ARG A 117 1.44 14.88 -22.55
CA ARG A 117 2.81 15.23 -22.13
C ARG A 117 2.87 15.52 -20.62
N GLY A 118 3.87 14.95 -19.95
CA GLY A 118 4.04 15.09 -18.51
C GLY A 118 3.21 14.12 -17.68
N MET A 119 2.56 13.16 -18.32
CA MET A 119 1.85 12.06 -17.67
C MET A 119 2.55 10.72 -17.92
N VAL A 120 2.41 9.82 -16.97
CA VAL A 120 2.89 8.44 -17.08
C VAL A 120 1.76 7.45 -16.81
N LYS A 121 1.84 6.29 -17.45
CA LYS A 121 0.89 5.18 -17.33
C LYS A 121 1.58 3.95 -16.78
N TRP A 122 0.81 3.14 -16.07
CA TRP A 122 1.26 1.84 -15.60
C TRP A 122 1.54 0.89 -16.76
N ARG A 123 2.58 0.07 -16.61
CA ARG A 123 2.81 -1.05 -17.52
C ARG A 123 1.67 -2.06 -17.38
N GLU A 124 1.06 -2.46 -18.48
CA GLU A 124 -0.11 -3.35 -18.50
C GLU A 124 0.24 -4.84 -18.26
N SER A 125 1.49 -5.23 -18.47
CA SER A 125 1.88 -6.65 -18.40
C SER A 125 1.98 -7.17 -16.97
N SER A 126 1.31 -8.27 -16.69
CA SER A 126 1.39 -9.03 -15.43
C SER A 126 2.26 -10.29 -15.52
N THR A 127 2.93 -10.54 -16.66
CA THR A 127 3.71 -11.77 -16.88
C THR A 127 5.16 -11.69 -16.41
N ARG A 128 5.61 -10.48 -16.03
CA ARG A 128 6.98 -10.22 -15.58
C ARG A 128 6.98 -9.34 -14.34
N ALA A 129 7.92 -9.59 -13.44
CA ALA A 129 8.20 -8.71 -12.31
C ALA A 129 8.47 -7.25 -12.77
N PRO A 130 8.32 -6.24 -11.92
CA PRO A 130 8.02 -6.35 -10.49
C PRO A 130 6.54 -6.59 -10.21
N GLY A 131 6.20 -6.79 -8.93
CA GLY A 131 4.87 -7.01 -8.41
C GLY A 131 4.83 -8.19 -7.43
N ILE A 132 3.73 -8.37 -6.75
CA ILE A 132 3.48 -9.53 -5.90
C ILE A 132 3.26 -10.76 -6.79
N SER A 133 4.09 -11.78 -6.60
CA SER A 133 4.00 -13.03 -7.36
C SER A 133 2.84 -13.89 -6.87
N SER A 134 1.94 -14.23 -7.75
CA SER A 134 0.80 -15.10 -7.49
C SER A 134 0.74 -16.26 -8.50
N ALA A 135 0.07 -17.35 -8.11
CA ALA A 135 -0.19 -18.46 -9.03
C ALA A 135 -1.13 -18.00 -10.15
N ALA A 136 -0.82 -18.39 -11.37
CA ALA A 136 -1.63 -18.08 -12.53
C ALA A 136 -1.92 -19.34 -13.37
N PRO A 137 -3.04 -19.36 -14.12
CA PRO A 137 -3.31 -20.42 -15.07
C PRO A 137 -2.20 -20.53 -16.12
N GLY A 138 -1.86 -21.76 -16.48
CA GLY A 138 -0.92 -22.01 -17.57
C GLY A 138 -1.53 -21.69 -18.95
N LEU A 139 -0.66 -21.58 -19.96
CA LEU A 139 -1.09 -21.38 -21.36
C LEU A 139 -1.78 -22.63 -21.93
N THR A 140 -1.54 -23.78 -21.34
CA THR A 140 -2.18 -25.06 -21.70
C THR A 140 -3.24 -25.43 -20.69
N MET A 141 -4.36 -25.97 -21.18
CA MET A 141 -5.49 -26.39 -20.34
C MET A 141 -5.04 -27.32 -19.23
N GLY A 142 -5.35 -26.96 -17.96
CA GLY A 142 -4.97 -27.74 -16.77
C GLY A 142 -3.55 -27.49 -16.23
N ALA A 143 -2.71 -26.67 -16.88
CA ALA A 143 -1.41 -26.31 -16.33
C ALA A 143 -1.56 -25.22 -15.26
N ILE A 144 -0.89 -25.43 -14.10
CA ILE A 144 -0.90 -24.51 -12.95
C ILE A 144 0.51 -24.00 -12.61
N VAL A 145 1.41 -24.04 -13.60
CA VAL A 145 2.85 -23.76 -13.38
C VAL A 145 3.25 -22.32 -13.66
N ASN A 146 2.33 -21.47 -14.08
CA ASN A 146 2.63 -20.07 -14.37
C ASN A 146 2.48 -19.19 -13.13
N LYS A 147 3.21 -18.08 -13.17
CA LYS A 147 3.12 -16.99 -12.20
C LYS A 147 2.61 -15.73 -12.91
N ALA A 148 1.80 -14.98 -12.21
CA ALA A 148 1.48 -13.59 -12.55
C ALA A 148 2.05 -12.67 -11.48
N PHE A 149 2.25 -11.42 -11.86
CA PHE A 149 2.70 -10.35 -10.97
C PHE A 149 1.61 -9.29 -10.93
N SER A 150 1.16 -8.96 -9.74
CA SER A 150 0.09 -7.98 -9.50
C SER A 150 0.55 -6.89 -8.55
N PHE A 151 -0.20 -5.82 -8.50
CA PHE A 151 -0.03 -4.75 -7.52
C PHE A 151 -1.40 -4.18 -7.15
N GLY A 152 -1.58 -3.92 -5.86
CA GLY A 152 -2.84 -3.38 -5.36
C GLY A 152 -3.00 -3.54 -3.86
N THR A 153 -3.96 -2.82 -3.31
CA THR A 153 -4.36 -2.95 -1.90
C THR A 153 -4.95 -4.34 -1.59
N SER A 154 -5.41 -5.07 -2.61
CA SER A 154 -5.87 -6.46 -2.47
C SER A 154 -4.71 -7.40 -2.14
N ASP A 155 -3.55 -7.21 -2.78
CA ASP A 155 -2.34 -7.99 -2.50
C ASP A 155 -1.85 -7.71 -1.07
N ALA A 156 -1.77 -6.44 -0.68
CA ALA A 156 -1.45 -6.02 0.69
C ALA A 156 -2.40 -6.66 1.72
N THR A 157 -3.71 -6.66 1.43
CA THR A 157 -4.74 -7.24 2.30
C THR A 157 -4.57 -8.76 2.46
N ALA A 158 -4.22 -9.46 1.39
CA ALA A 158 -3.95 -10.90 1.44
C ALA A 158 -2.74 -11.22 2.33
N LEU A 159 -1.66 -10.44 2.21
CA LEU A 159 -0.48 -10.61 3.06
C LEU A 159 -0.77 -10.29 4.53
N VAL A 160 -1.52 -9.21 4.82
CA VAL A 160 -1.96 -8.88 6.19
C VAL A 160 -2.86 -9.96 6.77
N THR A 161 -3.71 -10.59 5.94
CA THR A 161 -4.56 -11.70 6.41
C THR A 161 -3.73 -12.89 6.87
N ASN A 162 -2.64 -13.20 6.17
CA ASN A 162 -1.68 -14.21 6.62
C ASN A 162 -1.03 -13.82 7.96
N LYS A 163 -0.56 -12.56 8.09
CA LYS A 163 0.01 -12.06 9.34
C LYS A 163 -0.99 -12.05 10.51
N ALA A 164 -2.24 -11.73 10.23
CA ALA A 164 -3.31 -11.82 11.24
C ALA A 164 -3.51 -13.27 11.75
N GLN A 165 -3.33 -14.26 10.88
CA GLN A 165 -3.37 -15.67 11.27
C GLN A 165 -2.17 -16.06 12.16
N GLU A 166 -0.97 -15.55 11.84
CA GLU A 166 0.21 -15.72 12.70
C GLU A 166 -0.01 -15.08 14.08
N CYS A 167 -0.54 -13.85 14.13
CA CYS A 167 -0.91 -13.18 15.39
C CYS A 167 -1.94 -14.01 16.20
N TYR A 168 -2.94 -14.59 15.52
CA TYR A 168 -3.91 -15.44 16.17
C TYR A 168 -3.26 -16.67 16.82
N ALA A 169 -2.36 -17.34 16.12
CA ALA A 169 -1.68 -18.53 16.62
C ALA A 169 -0.86 -18.20 17.89
N VAL A 170 -0.15 -17.07 17.90
CA VAL A 170 0.60 -16.60 19.07
C VAL A 170 -0.34 -16.26 20.23
N LEU A 171 -1.44 -15.57 19.98
CA LEU A 171 -2.43 -15.25 21.03
C LEU A 171 -3.03 -16.51 21.63
N ASP A 172 -3.41 -17.49 20.79
CA ASP A 172 -4.02 -18.73 21.25
C ASP A 172 -3.04 -19.55 22.11
N GLU A 173 -1.77 -19.59 21.74
CA GLU A 173 -0.71 -20.22 22.54
C GLU A 173 -0.55 -19.56 23.91
N ILE A 174 -0.54 -18.23 23.96
CA ILE A 174 -0.43 -17.45 25.21
C ILE A 174 -1.64 -17.75 26.10
N PHE A 175 -2.87 -17.63 25.58
CA PHE A 175 -4.09 -17.91 26.34
C PHE A 175 -4.14 -19.35 26.85
N MET A 176 -3.78 -20.32 25.98
CA MET A 176 -3.72 -21.73 26.35
C MET A 176 -2.76 -21.98 27.52
N LYS A 177 -1.59 -21.32 27.48
CA LYS A 177 -0.56 -21.45 28.53
C LYS A 177 -1.00 -20.82 29.85
N GLU A 178 -1.64 -19.65 29.81
CA GLU A 178 -1.99 -18.90 31.01
C GLU A 178 -3.32 -19.36 31.65
N THR A 179 -4.28 -19.81 30.83
CA THR A 179 -5.65 -20.09 31.29
C THR A 179 -6.08 -21.55 31.09
N GLY A 180 -5.32 -22.33 30.33
CA GLY A 180 -5.71 -23.68 29.89
C GLY A 180 -6.79 -23.73 28.82
N MET A 181 -7.17 -22.58 28.26
CA MET A 181 -8.19 -22.44 27.21
C MET A 181 -7.65 -21.55 26.08
N GLY A 182 -8.12 -21.77 24.85
CA GLY A 182 -7.81 -20.89 23.72
C GLY A 182 -8.38 -19.48 23.88
N VAL A 183 -7.95 -18.54 23.03
CA VAL A 183 -8.47 -17.17 23.07
C VAL A 183 -9.98 -17.13 22.82
N PRO A 184 -10.78 -16.44 23.64
CA PRO A 184 -12.23 -16.38 23.43
C PRO A 184 -12.57 -15.68 22.11
N ASN A 185 -13.50 -16.26 21.35
CA ASN A 185 -13.85 -15.80 20.00
C ASN A 185 -14.26 -14.33 19.93
N GLU A 186 -14.91 -13.80 20.98
CA GLU A 186 -15.35 -12.41 21.07
C GLU A 186 -14.19 -11.41 21.11
N TYR A 187 -13.00 -11.83 21.52
CA TYR A 187 -11.83 -10.95 21.63
C TYR A 187 -10.85 -11.07 20.44
N VAL A 188 -10.90 -12.16 19.68
CA VAL A 188 -9.94 -12.46 18.60
C VAL A 188 -9.77 -11.27 17.65
N ALA A 189 -10.87 -10.77 17.09
CA ALA A 189 -10.82 -9.70 16.08
C ALA A 189 -10.25 -8.39 16.64
N VAL A 190 -10.62 -8.05 17.89
CA VAL A 190 -10.16 -6.82 18.56
C VAL A 190 -8.70 -6.91 18.93
N LEU A 191 -8.26 -8.05 19.44
CA LEU A 191 -6.86 -8.26 19.83
C LEU A 191 -5.94 -8.25 18.62
N ILE A 192 -6.29 -8.96 17.54
CA ILE A 192 -5.51 -8.95 16.30
C ILE A 192 -5.41 -7.53 15.73
N LYS A 193 -6.54 -6.81 15.64
CA LYS A 193 -6.52 -5.42 15.17
C LYS A 193 -5.64 -4.54 16.06
N ALA A 194 -5.71 -4.70 17.37
CA ALA A 194 -4.90 -3.96 18.31
C ALA A 194 -3.40 -4.28 18.16
N MET A 195 -3.02 -5.54 17.98
CA MET A 195 -1.62 -5.94 17.76
C MET A 195 -1.05 -5.31 16.49
N LEU A 196 -1.76 -5.43 15.36
CA LEU A 196 -1.32 -4.89 14.08
C LEU A 196 -1.23 -3.36 14.10
N ALA A 197 -2.22 -2.68 14.69
CA ALA A 197 -2.21 -1.22 14.77
C ALA A 197 -1.18 -0.69 15.77
N HIS A 198 -0.96 -1.38 16.90
CA HIS A 198 0.02 -0.98 17.92
C HIS A 198 1.45 -1.23 17.48
N GLY A 199 1.70 -2.30 16.70
CA GLY A 199 3.01 -2.60 16.12
C GLY A 199 3.33 -1.75 14.89
N ALA A 200 2.41 -0.91 14.41
CA ALA A 200 2.62 -0.12 13.20
C ALA A 200 3.46 1.13 13.47
N SER A 201 4.33 1.46 12.52
CA SER A 201 5.17 2.65 12.54
C SER A 201 5.23 3.32 11.16
N TRP A 202 5.52 4.61 11.15
CA TRP A 202 5.61 5.36 9.88
C TRP A 202 6.95 5.21 9.15
N ASN A 203 7.94 4.55 9.73
CA ASN A 203 9.23 4.23 9.08
C ASN A 203 9.94 5.42 8.41
N GLY A 204 9.73 6.65 8.93
CA GLY A 204 10.27 7.89 8.37
C GLY A 204 9.40 8.57 7.32
N TRP A 205 8.28 7.98 6.92
CA TRP A 205 7.34 8.60 5.97
C TRP A 205 6.79 9.95 6.48
N ASP A 206 6.61 10.08 7.80
CA ASP A 206 6.19 11.33 8.43
C ASP A 206 7.10 12.50 8.08
N LYS A 207 8.41 12.31 8.17
CA LYS A 207 9.40 13.35 7.83
C LYS A 207 9.39 13.67 6.33
N MET A 208 9.27 12.64 5.50
CA MET A 208 9.20 12.78 4.05
C MET A 208 7.96 13.59 3.63
N PHE A 209 6.77 13.21 4.09
CA PHE A 209 5.52 13.91 3.78
C PHE A 209 5.48 15.31 4.38
N GLN A 210 5.98 15.51 5.61
CA GLN A 210 6.10 16.84 6.21
C GLN A 210 7.00 17.77 5.40
N GLY A 211 8.16 17.26 4.96
CA GLY A 211 9.11 18.05 4.17
C GLY A 211 8.55 18.45 2.82
N VAL A 212 7.93 17.50 2.11
CA VAL A 212 7.41 17.74 0.75
C VAL A 212 6.14 18.62 0.76
N LEU A 213 5.22 18.39 1.71
CA LEU A 213 3.92 19.08 1.78
C LEU A 213 3.94 20.31 2.71
N ASN A 214 5.09 20.62 3.32
CA ASN A 214 5.25 21.71 4.30
C ASN A 214 4.23 21.60 5.47
N ILE A 215 3.90 20.40 5.90
CA ILE A 215 3.00 20.15 7.02
C ILE A 215 3.77 20.36 8.32
N SER A 216 3.36 21.36 9.12
CA SER A 216 4.02 21.70 10.39
C SER A 216 3.01 22.06 11.48
N GLY A 217 3.50 22.20 12.70
CA GLY A 217 2.70 22.61 13.85
C GLY A 217 2.04 21.47 14.63
N THR A 218 1.24 21.83 15.63
CA THR A 218 0.63 20.91 16.60
C THR A 218 -0.32 19.87 15.97
N ASN A 219 -0.91 20.19 14.83
CA ASN A 219 -1.85 19.29 14.13
C ASN A 219 -1.19 18.45 13.02
N ALA A 220 0.13 18.53 12.86
CA ALA A 220 0.84 17.80 11.81
C ALA A 220 0.55 16.30 11.85
N LYS A 221 0.55 15.69 13.03
CA LYS A 221 0.21 14.27 13.22
C LYS A 221 -1.18 13.92 12.67
N ASN A 222 -2.19 14.74 12.99
CA ASN A 222 -3.55 14.50 12.53
C ASN A 222 -3.69 14.66 11.01
N ALA A 223 -2.95 15.61 10.43
CA ALA A 223 -2.92 15.78 8.98
C ALA A 223 -2.26 14.57 8.28
N LEU A 224 -1.21 14.01 8.87
CA LEU A 224 -0.48 12.87 8.31
C LEU A 224 -1.27 11.56 8.37
N HIS A 225 -2.08 11.33 9.39
CA HIS A 225 -2.87 10.10 9.50
C HIS A 225 -3.76 9.82 8.28
N ARG A 226 -4.17 10.84 7.53
CA ARG A 226 -4.94 10.65 6.29
C ARG A 226 -4.14 9.99 5.16
N TYR A 227 -2.80 10.14 5.17
CA TYR A 227 -1.90 9.55 4.19
C TYR A 227 -1.27 8.24 4.67
N LEU A 228 -1.03 8.13 5.98
CA LEU A 228 -0.15 7.13 6.55
C LEU A 228 -0.86 6.15 7.50
N GLY A 229 -2.13 6.40 7.85
CA GLY A 229 -2.81 5.59 8.86
C GLY A 229 -2.00 5.50 10.15
N TYR A 230 -1.92 4.31 10.74
CA TYR A 230 -0.98 4.02 11.83
C TYR A 230 0.42 3.65 11.32
N GLY A 231 0.57 3.36 10.01
CA GLY A 231 1.82 2.98 9.39
C GLY A 231 1.88 1.52 8.97
N GLU A 232 3.10 1.00 8.84
CA GLU A 232 3.37 -0.39 8.54
C GLU A 232 3.59 -1.18 9.83
N PRO A 233 2.85 -2.29 10.07
CA PRO A 233 3.07 -3.15 11.22
C PRO A 233 4.38 -3.93 11.08
N ASP A 234 5.15 -3.99 12.17
CA ASP A 234 6.32 -4.86 12.32
C ASP A 234 5.83 -6.23 12.83
N VAL A 235 5.62 -7.20 11.90
CA VAL A 235 5.04 -8.53 12.14
C VAL A 235 5.71 -9.63 11.33
#